data_fa3d1c6d5d53e1bf83cd7fad621979d4
#
_entry.id   fa3d1c6d5d53e1bf83cd7fad621979d4
#
_cell.length_a   1.000
_cell.length_b   1.000
_cell.length_c   1.000
_cell.angle_alpha   90.00
_cell.angle_beta   90.00
_cell.angle_gamma   90.00
#
_symmetry.space_group_name_H-M   'P 1'
#
loop_
_entity.id
_entity.type
_entity.pdbx_description
1 polymer ?
#
loop_
_entity_poly.entity_id
_entity_poly.type
_entity_poly.pdbx_seq_one_letter_code
_entity_poly.pdbx_strand_id
1 'polypeptide(L)'
;MSFSNPAFIVQLLTGTIFIVAGMIMLKWPPKKINWIYGYRTMSSMKSQDRWDLAQRYSAKEMIRFGTIQLLISLISLFFNPNEGIGVVMGLGLFITFTIVLIVKTERAIKEKFSS
;
A
#
# COMPACT_ATOMS: atom_id res chain seq x y z
N MET A 1 20.31 -19.27 0.92
CA MET A 1 19.42 -18.28 1.62
C MET A 1 20.28 -17.11 2.10
N SER A 2 19.95 -15.91 1.69
CA SER A 2 20.74 -14.71 2.06
C SER A 2 19.81 -13.59 2.51
N PHE A 3 20.01 -13.16 3.75
CA PHE A 3 19.26 -12.05 4.32
C PHE A 3 19.75 -10.69 3.83
N SER A 4 20.90 -10.64 3.16
CA SER A 4 21.40 -9.42 2.53
C SER A 4 20.92 -9.24 1.09
N ASN A 5 20.14 -10.17 0.58
CA ASN A 5 19.57 -10.15 -0.77
C ASN A 5 18.67 -8.91 -0.93
N PRO A 6 18.97 -7.98 -1.88
CA PRO A 6 18.13 -6.79 -2.07
C PRO A 6 16.68 -7.10 -2.37
N ALA A 7 16.37 -8.18 -3.09
CA ALA A 7 14.99 -8.55 -3.35
C ALA A 7 14.24 -8.85 -2.05
N PHE A 8 14.91 -9.53 -1.10
CA PHE A 8 14.34 -9.78 0.22
C PHE A 8 14.17 -8.48 1.01
N ILE A 9 15.23 -7.67 1.09
CA ILE A 9 15.23 -6.48 1.92
C ILE A 9 14.20 -5.45 1.44
N VAL A 10 14.14 -5.18 0.14
CA VAL A 10 13.21 -4.19 -0.41
C VAL A 10 11.76 -4.64 -0.21
N GLN A 11 11.46 -5.91 -0.46
CA GLN A 11 10.10 -6.43 -0.24
C GLN A 11 9.73 -6.42 1.23
N LEU A 12 10.68 -6.75 2.11
CA LEU A 12 10.43 -6.73 3.55
C LEU A 12 10.12 -5.32 4.03
N LEU A 13 10.91 -4.34 3.61
CA LEU A 13 10.72 -2.95 4.02
C LEU A 13 9.43 -2.35 3.47
N THR A 14 9.17 -2.51 2.17
CA THR A 14 7.98 -1.93 1.55
C THR A 14 6.71 -2.59 2.05
N GLY A 15 6.74 -3.91 2.23
CA GLY A 15 5.61 -4.64 2.80
C GLY A 15 5.31 -4.23 4.23
N THR A 16 6.35 -4.07 5.04
CA THR A 16 6.20 -3.63 6.42
C THR A 16 5.63 -2.22 6.48
N ILE A 17 6.11 -1.31 5.62
CA ILE A 17 5.58 0.06 5.54
C ILE A 17 4.08 0.05 5.24
N PHE A 18 3.66 -0.73 4.25
CA PHE A 18 2.24 -0.83 3.89
C PHE A 18 1.40 -1.36 5.06
N ILE A 19 1.85 -2.43 5.71
CA ILE A 19 1.09 -3.02 6.81
C ILE A 19 0.99 -2.05 7.99
N VAL A 20 2.12 -1.45 8.39
CA VAL A 20 2.13 -0.53 9.52
C VAL A 20 1.28 0.70 9.23
N ALA A 21 1.44 1.29 8.05
CA ALA A 21 0.63 2.45 7.66
C ALA A 21 -0.86 2.12 7.64
N GLY A 22 -1.22 0.96 7.07
CA GLY A 22 -2.61 0.53 7.04
C GLY A 22 -3.19 0.28 8.42
N MET A 23 -2.41 -0.35 9.30
CA MET A 23 -2.85 -0.59 10.68
C MET A 23 -3.03 0.71 11.46
N ILE A 24 -2.11 1.66 11.26
CA ILE A 24 -2.23 2.98 11.91
C ILE A 24 -3.50 3.67 11.44
N MET A 25 -3.78 3.64 10.14
CA MET A 25 -4.98 4.27 9.59
C MET A 25 -6.26 3.60 10.05
N LEU A 26 -6.26 2.29 10.31
CA LEU A 26 -7.45 1.62 10.85
C LEU A 26 -7.66 1.92 12.32
N LYS A 27 -6.58 1.99 13.09
CA LYS A 27 -6.68 2.21 14.54
C LYS A 27 -6.90 3.69 14.88
N TRP A 28 -6.21 4.59 14.18
CA TRP A 28 -6.33 6.03 14.37
C TRP A 28 -6.63 6.70 13.04
N PRO A 29 -7.83 6.51 12.49
CA PRO A 29 -8.14 7.06 11.17
C PRO A 29 -8.13 8.58 11.18
N PRO A 30 -7.73 9.22 10.07
CA PRO A 30 -7.84 10.67 9.94
C PRO A 30 -9.32 11.05 9.84
N LYS A 31 -9.89 11.49 10.95
CA LYS A 31 -11.33 11.75 11.02
C LYS A 31 -11.78 12.95 10.19
N LYS A 32 -10.95 13.99 10.16
CA LYS A 32 -11.25 15.20 9.39
C LYS A 32 -10.42 15.24 8.12
N ILE A 33 -11.03 15.75 7.06
CA ILE A 33 -10.32 16.00 5.81
C ILE A 33 -9.16 16.95 6.10
N ASN A 34 -7.94 16.57 5.70
CA ASN A 34 -6.73 17.34 5.96
C ASN A 34 -5.71 17.14 4.86
N TRP A 35 -4.61 17.90 4.87
CA TRP A 35 -3.59 17.87 3.85
C TRP A 35 -2.33 17.09 4.25
N ILE A 36 -2.31 16.46 5.43
CA ILE A 36 -1.09 15.88 6.00
C ILE A 36 -1.15 14.37 6.10
N TYR A 37 -2.27 13.81 6.55
CA TYR A 37 -2.36 12.41 6.94
C TYR A 37 -3.54 11.73 6.27
N GLY A 38 -3.29 10.53 5.73
CA GLY A 38 -4.32 9.67 5.16
C GLY A 38 -4.28 9.62 3.63
N TYR A 39 -5.22 8.90 3.07
CA TYR A 39 -5.42 8.81 1.63
C TYR A 39 -6.05 10.12 1.15
N ARG A 40 -5.36 10.84 0.28
CA ARG A 40 -5.75 12.19 -0.12
C ARG A 40 -5.77 12.33 -1.63
N THR A 41 -6.95 12.30 -2.20
CA THR A 41 -7.18 12.61 -3.60
C THR A 41 -8.29 13.63 -3.69
N MET A 42 -8.43 14.28 -4.83
CA MET A 42 -9.51 15.25 -5.02
C MET A 42 -10.87 14.57 -4.78
N SER A 43 -11.02 13.35 -5.24
CA SER A 43 -12.25 12.58 -5.06
C SER A 43 -12.54 12.30 -3.59
N SER A 44 -11.54 11.88 -2.82
CA SER A 44 -11.73 11.53 -1.40
C SER A 44 -12.02 12.76 -0.54
N MET A 45 -11.55 13.93 -0.97
CA MET A 45 -11.68 15.17 -0.19
C MET A 45 -12.95 15.95 -0.50
N LYS A 46 -13.80 15.49 -1.40
CA LYS A 46 -15.02 16.21 -1.76
C LYS A 46 -16.08 16.22 -0.67
N SER A 47 -16.12 15.21 0.19
CA SER A 47 -17.09 15.16 1.28
C SER A 47 -16.55 14.29 2.40
N GLN A 48 -17.12 14.43 3.58
CA GLN A 48 -16.72 13.63 4.74
C GLN A 48 -17.03 12.15 4.51
N ASP A 49 -18.15 11.82 3.88
CA ASP A 49 -18.49 10.42 3.60
C ASP A 49 -17.51 9.77 2.63
N ARG A 50 -17.10 10.49 1.61
CA ARG A 50 -16.08 10.02 0.67
C ARG A 50 -14.74 9.82 1.37
N TRP A 51 -14.37 10.78 2.22
CA TRP A 51 -13.14 10.72 2.99
C TRP A 51 -13.12 9.47 3.88
N ASP A 52 -14.19 9.26 4.64
CA ASP A 52 -14.26 8.12 5.57
C ASP A 52 -14.16 6.78 4.83
N LEU A 53 -14.86 6.65 3.71
CA LEU A 53 -14.76 5.43 2.90
C LEU A 53 -13.35 5.22 2.37
N ALA A 54 -12.73 6.30 1.84
CA ALA A 54 -11.40 6.21 1.25
C ALA A 54 -10.34 5.79 2.28
N GLN A 55 -10.40 6.35 3.48
CA GLN A 55 -9.43 6.01 4.52
C GLN A 55 -9.54 4.53 4.91
N ARG A 56 -10.74 4.07 5.16
CA ARG A 56 -10.97 2.68 5.57
C ARG A 56 -10.62 1.70 4.46
N TYR A 57 -11.07 1.97 3.25
CA TYR A 57 -10.84 1.09 2.11
C TYR A 57 -9.34 0.98 1.78
N SER A 58 -8.67 2.12 1.66
CA SER A 58 -7.25 2.14 1.31
C SER A 58 -6.39 1.49 2.40
N ALA A 59 -6.73 1.69 3.67
CA ALA A 59 -6.01 1.08 4.77
C ALA A 59 -6.05 -0.45 4.70
N LYS A 60 -7.22 -1.02 4.40
CA LYS A 60 -7.36 -2.47 4.26
C LYS A 60 -6.56 -2.99 3.06
N GLU A 61 -6.58 -2.26 1.95
CA GLU A 61 -5.80 -2.65 0.77
C GLU A 61 -4.29 -2.56 1.04
N MET A 62 -3.85 -1.57 1.81
CA MET A 62 -2.44 -1.45 2.20
C MET A 62 -2.00 -2.68 2.99
N ILE A 63 -2.81 -3.14 3.94
CA ILE A 63 -2.50 -4.32 4.72
C ILE A 63 -2.45 -5.56 3.82
N ARG A 64 -3.40 -5.68 2.90
CA ARG A 64 -3.42 -6.81 1.96
C ARG A 64 -2.17 -6.83 1.08
N PHE A 65 -1.84 -5.72 0.44
CA PHE A 65 -0.67 -5.67 -0.44
C PHE A 65 0.62 -5.80 0.34
N GLY A 66 0.69 -5.23 1.55
CA GLY A 66 1.85 -5.39 2.41
C GLY A 66 2.07 -6.85 2.78
N THR A 67 1.00 -7.58 3.09
CA THR A 67 1.08 -9.01 3.40
C THR A 67 1.61 -9.78 2.20
N ILE A 68 1.11 -9.49 0.99
CA ILE A 68 1.59 -10.13 -0.23
C ILE A 68 3.08 -9.87 -0.42
N GLN A 69 3.53 -8.63 -0.20
CA GLN A 69 4.95 -8.30 -0.34
C GLN A 69 5.81 -9.02 0.70
N LEU A 70 5.33 -9.19 1.93
CA LEU A 70 6.08 -9.96 2.92
C LEU A 70 6.20 -11.42 2.51
N LEU A 71 5.15 -12.01 1.95
CA LEU A 71 5.22 -13.37 1.43
C LEU A 71 6.22 -13.47 0.28
N ILE A 72 6.23 -12.49 -0.61
CA ILE A 72 7.20 -12.44 -1.71
C ILE A 72 8.61 -12.31 -1.16
N SER A 73 8.81 -11.52 -0.08
CA SER A 73 10.13 -11.37 0.52
C SER A 73 10.66 -12.71 1.02
N LEU A 74 9.80 -13.51 1.67
CA LEU A 74 10.20 -14.82 2.15
C LEU A 74 10.58 -15.75 0.99
N ILE A 75 9.82 -15.72 -0.10
CA ILE A 75 10.12 -16.50 -1.29
C ILE A 75 11.45 -16.05 -1.89
N SER A 76 11.74 -14.76 -1.86
CA SER A 76 12.97 -14.19 -2.41
C SER A 76 14.24 -14.70 -1.72
N LEU A 77 14.13 -15.20 -0.49
CA LEU A 77 15.27 -15.78 0.21
C LEU A 77 15.81 -17.02 -0.50
N PHE A 78 14.97 -17.72 -1.27
CA PHE A 78 15.36 -18.94 -1.97
C PHE A 78 15.83 -18.69 -3.40
N PHE A 79 15.79 -17.45 -3.86
CA PHE A 79 16.27 -17.04 -5.17
C PHE A 79 17.36 -16.01 -5.00
N ASN A 80 18.27 -15.95 -5.97
CA ASN A 80 19.42 -15.04 -5.85
C ASN A 80 19.55 -14.19 -7.11
N PRO A 81 18.58 -13.30 -7.38
CA PRO A 81 18.71 -12.38 -8.51
C PRO A 81 19.86 -11.42 -8.24
N ASN A 82 20.44 -10.87 -9.32
CA ASN A 82 21.47 -9.86 -9.10
C ASN A 82 20.87 -8.63 -8.41
N GLU A 83 21.72 -7.80 -7.80
CA GLU A 83 21.27 -6.68 -6.98
C GLU A 83 20.38 -5.72 -7.73
N GLY A 84 20.73 -5.38 -8.97
CA GLY A 84 19.92 -4.45 -9.76
C GLY A 84 18.53 -4.99 -10.03
N ILE A 85 18.45 -6.26 -10.42
CA ILE A 85 17.14 -6.91 -10.66
C ILE A 85 16.33 -6.97 -9.39
N GLY A 86 16.96 -7.31 -8.26
CA GLY A 86 16.26 -7.42 -6.97
C GLY A 86 15.65 -6.09 -6.55
N VAL A 87 16.40 -5.00 -6.67
CA VAL A 87 15.90 -3.66 -6.32
C VAL A 87 14.78 -3.25 -7.26
N VAL A 88 14.95 -3.44 -8.58
CA VAL A 88 13.93 -3.07 -9.56
C VAL A 88 12.64 -3.86 -9.33
N MET A 89 12.73 -5.15 -9.05
CA MET A 89 11.55 -5.96 -8.77
C MET A 89 10.82 -5.47 -7.52
N GLY A 90 11.55 -5.20 -6.44
CA GLY A 90 10.95 -4.77 -5.19
C GLY A 90 10.28 -3.40 -5.31
N LEU A 91 10.98 -2.43 -5.86
CA LEU A 91 10.43 -1.09 -6.04
C LEU A 91 9.31 -1.09 -7.09
N GLY A 92 9.47 -1.87 -8.16
CA GLY A 92 8.46 -2.00 -9.19
C GLY A 92 7.16 -2.55 -8.64
N LEU A 93 7.22 -3.57 -7.80
CA LEU A 93 6.03 -4.14 -7.15
C LEU A 93 5.40 -3.13 -6.19
N PHE A 94 6.21 -2.41 -5.42
CA PHE A 94 5.69 -1.40 -4.51
C PHE A 94 4.94 -0.31 -5.27
N ILE A 95 5.52 0.19 -6.36
CA ILE A 95 4.89 1.21 -7.20
C ILE A 95 3.60 0.65 -7.81
N THR A 96 3.65 -0.57 -8.35
CA THR A 96 2.48 -1.21 -8.97
C THR A 96 1.35 -1.36 -7.97
N PHE A 97 1.65 -1.86 -6.77
CA PHE A 97 0.63 -2.04 -5.73
C PHE A 97 0.07 -0.70 -5.29
N THR A 98 0.91 0.35 -5.23
CA THR A 98 0.43 1.70 -4.90
C THR A 98 -0.56 2.20 -5.95
N ILE A 99 -0.23 2.02 -7.23
CA ILE A 99 -1.12 2.43 -8.32
C ILE A 99 -2.43 1.64 -8.26
N VAL A 100 -2.36 0.33 -8.08
CA VAL A 100 -3.56 -0.52 -8.00
C VAL A 100 -4.42 -0.13 -6.80
N LEU A 101 -3.80 0.16 -5.66
CA LEU A 101 -4.49 0.61 -4.47
C LEU A 101 -5.26 1.90 -4.74
N ILE A 102 -4.63 2.87 -5.40
CA ILE A 102 -5.28 4.13 -5.75
C ILE A 102 -6.44 3.89 -6.70
N VAL A 103 -6.23 3.10 -7.75
CA VAL A 103 -7.30 2.81 -8.73
C VAL A 103 -8.47 2.12 -8.06
N LYS A 104 -8.22 1.14 -7.21
CA LYS A 104 -9.29 0.42 -6.51
C LYS A 104 -10.04 1.32 -5.54
N THR A 105 -9.32 2.19 -4.82
CA THR A 105 -9.95 3.11 -3.87
C THR A 105 -10.81 4.13 -4.60
N GLU A 106 -10.30 4.70 -5.71
CA GLU A 106 -11.08 5.64 -6.52
C GLU A 106 -12.32 4.98 -7.10
N ARG A 107 -12.21 3.73 -7.53
CA ARG A 107 -13.35 2.97 -8.03
C ARG A 107 -14.39 2.75 -6.94
N ALA A 108 -13.95 2.41 -5.74
CA ALA A 108 -14.84 2.20 -4.59
C ALA A 108 -15.62 3.48 -4.26
N ILE A 109 -14.93 4.63 -4.28
CA ILE A 109 -15.59 5.92 -4.05
C ILE A 109 -16.64 6.18 -5.14
N LYS A 110 -16.26 5.99 -6.39
CA LYS A 110 -17.14 6.25 -7.52
C LYS A 110 -18.39 5.36 -7.50
N GLU A 111 -18.21 4.08 -7.20
CA GLU A 111 -19.33 3.13 -7.15
C GLU A 111 -20.33 3.49 -6.06
N LYS A 112 -19.86 3.97 -4.91
CA LYS A 112 -20.74 4.31 -3.80
C LYS A 112 -21.38 5.69 -3.94
N PHE A 113 -20.66 6.66 -4.51
CA PHE A 113 -21.12 8.06 -4.56
C PHE A 113 -21.46 8.57 -5.96
N SER A 114 -21.35 7.75 -6.96
CA SER A 114 -21.84 8.03 -8.34
C SER A 114 -21.34 9.35 -8.95
N SER A 115 -20.05 9.68 -8.76
CA SER A 115 -19.58 10.92 -9.39
C SER A 115 -18.15 10.87 -9.85
#